data_f7906462ac11e6504326ff5633360f5a
#
_entry.id   f7906462ac11e6504326ff5633360f5a
#
_cell.length_a   1.000
_cell.length_b   1.000
_cell.length_c   1.000
_cell.angle_alpha   90.00
_cell.angle_beta   90.00
_cell.angle_gamma   90.00
#
_symmetry.space_group_name_H-M   'P 1'
#
loop_
_entity.id
_entity.type
_entity.pdbx_description
1 polymer ?
#
loop_
_entity_poly.entity_id
_entity_poly.type
_entity_poly.pdbx_seq_one_letter_code
_entity_poly.pdbx_strand_id
1 'polypeptide(L)'
;MAMAVVLSLFAGRLVQLQGLNSKTFQAKAADQRVTPEVLPAKRGSITDANGNELAVTADAREIYLDPKEVKETQRELIATTLSAELGKPKDGIAAKLAQVDKRYLVVARDVDPLVARKIMGMGFRGVGSKPTYRRLYPGGTLAGGLVGFVGDDGFGLEGLEQAYNKTLAGQDGQQSIEIGRGGERIPMTRSTRQAPVPGRDLRLTIDRYIQWAAYEAIAKQVKAVGARSGSVIVMDIKTGQILAMANAPEVDLRDWQATSAEDRGNKAAAEVFEPGSTNKVITAAAALEAGVVAPSTLFTVPDNIQCADKVLRDAHPHPTEQMTFAQILEESSNVGTIMAGTKITDQRLHNMFTAFGFGAKSGGSIPSEEAGLLPDWQDWSGSQRCTIMYGQGISVTALQMASVYQTIANGGVRLTPTIVAGTTDEKGHLVPAAAPKQTRVISELTARQLAGMLEKAVAGADGTGGAAAIEGYRVAGKTGTAMRYDQKCGGYCGYTATFVGFTPAEAPRLMALAVIQDPKKDHYGGTIAAPVFQEVMTFALKTKKIPPTGSTSLLR
;
A
#
# COMPACT_ATOMS: atom_id res chain seq x y z
N MET A 1 -21.82 -31.88 79.10
CA MET A 1 -22.73 -31.99 77.93
C MET A 1 -22.50 -30.94 76.83
N ALA A 2 -22.48 -29.61 77.13
CA ALA A 2 -22.35 -28.57 76.14
C ALA A 2 -21.07 -28.71 75.20
N MET A 3 -19.93 -29.06 75.78
CA MET A 3 -18.67 -29.21 75.10
C MET A 3 -18.69 -30.41 74.13
N ALA A 4 -19.35 -31.50 74.42
CA ALA A 4 -19.50 -32.67 73.59
C ALA A 4 -20.40 -32.37 72.35
N VAL A 5 -21.46 -31.55 72.55
CA VAL A 5 -22.32 -31.10 71.43
C VAL A 5 -21.57 -30.19 70.47
N VAL A 6 -20.78 -29.26 71.01
CA VAL A 6 -19.97 -28.36 70.20
C VAL A 6 -18.92 -29.12 69.40
N LEU A 7 -18.22 -30.09 70.02
CA LEU A 7 -17.25 -30.95 69.30
C LEU A 7 -17.90 -31.82 68.25
N SER A 8 -19.10 -32.35 68.46
CA SER A 8 -19.85 -33.12 67.47
C SER A 8 -20.29 -32.26 66.27
N LEU A 9 -20.69 -31.02 66.49
CA LEU A 9 -21.00 -30.07 65.43
C LEU A 9 -19.76 -29.73 64.60
N PHE A 10 -18.61 -29.50 65.24
CA PHE A 10 -17.34 -29.32 64.53
C PHE A 10 -16.92 -30.53 63.73
N ALA A 11 -17.02 -31.72 64.30
CA ALA A 11 -16.72 -32.98 63.63
C ALA A 11 -17.65 -33.20 62.43
N GLY A 12 -18.96 -32.99 62.57
CA GLY A 12 -19.92 -33.04 61.49
C GLY A 12 -19.61 -32.04 60.37
N ARG A 13 -19.22 -30.82 60.72
CA ARG A 13 -18.81 -29.79 59.78
C ARG A 13 -17.51 -30.15 59.05
N LEU A 14 -16.55 -30.72 59.76
CA LEU A 14 -15.30 -31.22 59.16
C LEU A 14 -15.57 -32.37 58.14
N VAL A 15 -16.40 -33.31 58.48
CA VAL A 15 -16.80 -34.40 57.58
C VAL A 15 -17.55 -33.83 56.37
N GLN A 16 -18.42 -32.87 56.55
CA GLN A 16 -19.10 -32.20 55.45
C GLN A 16 -18.10 -31.47 54.50
N LEU A 17 -17.14 -30.72 55.08
CA LEU A 17 -16.17 -29.96 54.31
C LEU A 17 -15.11 -30.82 53.65
N GLN A 18 -14.59 -31.82 54.35
CA GLN A 18 -13.49 -32.66 53.87
C GLN A 18 -13.94 -33.95 53.17
N GLY A 19 -15.13 -34.46 53.48
CA GLY A 19 -15.69 -35.66 52.88
C GLY A 19 -16.70 -35.38 51.76
N LEU A 20 -17.87 -34.86 52.13
CA LEU A 20 -18.99 -34.72 51.21
C LEU A 20 -18.84 -33.63 50.18
N ASN A 21 -18.26 -32.47 50.57
CA ASN A 21 -18.14 -31.30 49.71
C ASN A 21 -16.68 -30.98 49.30
N SER A 22 -15.74 -31.89 49.55
CA SER A 22 -14.31 -31.67 49.27
C SER A 22 -14.04 -31.31 47.79
N LYS A 23 -14.67 -32.02 46.85
CA LYS A 23 -14.53 -31.74 45.43
C LYS A 23 -15.04 -30.34 45.03
N THR A 24 -16.17 -29.93 45.62
CA THR A 24 -16.78 -28.61 45.33
C THR A 24 -15.95 -27.47 45.93
N PHE A 25 -15.38 -27.63 47.13
CA PHE A 25 -14.50 -26.63 47.72
C PHE A 25 -13.12 -26.61 47.07
N GLN A 26 -12.59 -27.77 46.65
CA GLN A 26 -11.38 -27.85 45.84
C GLN A 26 -11.55 -27.16 44.48
N ALA A 27 -12.69 -27.37 43.80
CA ALA A 27 -12.99 -26.68 42.54
C ALA A 27 -13.08 -25.16 42.74
N LYS A 28 -13.82 -24.70 43.79
CA LYS A 28 -13.88 -23.25 44.10
C LYS A 28 -12.54 -22.67 44.53
N ALA A 29 -11.70 -23.40 45.23
CA ALA A 29 -10.35 -22.97 45.60
C ALA A 29 -9.41 -22.93 44.37
N ALA A 30 -9.56 -23.87 43.45
CA ALA A 30 -8.85 -23.87 42.18
C ALA A 30 -9.27 -22.67 41.32
N ASP A 31 -10.58 -22.44 41.14
CA ASP A 31 -11.10 -21.28 40.39
C ASP A 31 -10.62 -19.94 40.94
N GLN A 32 -10.44 -19.82 42.27
CA GLN A 32 -9.91 -18.59 42.89
C GLN A 32 -8.40 -18.41 42.73
N ARG A 33 -7.65 -19.46 42.44
CA ARG A 33 -6.19 -19.45 42.30
C ARG A 33 -5.71 -19.47 40.87
N VAL A 34 -6.54 -20.00 39.96
CA VAL A 34 -6.19 -20.12 38.54
C VAL A 34 -6.42 -18.77 37.84
N THR A 35 -5.36 -18.21 37.32
CA THR A 35 -5.41 -16.99 36.50
C THR A 35 -5.09 -17.39 35.06
N PRO A 36 -6.00 -17.11 34.10
CA PRO A 36 -5.70 -17.30 32.71
C PRO A 36 -4.68 -16.24 32.27
N GLU A 37 -3.64 -16.68 31.58
CA GLU A 37 -2.62 -15.81 30.97
C GLU A 37 -2.62 -16.06 29.47
N VAL A 38 -2.73 -14.97 28.70
CA VAL A 38 -2.61 -15.01 27.24
C VAL A 38 -1.13 -15.13 26.88
N LEU A 39 -0.82 -16.06 26.00
CA LEU A 39 0.48 -16.22 25.38
C LEU A 39 0.41 -15.60 23.99
N PRO A 40 0.96 -14.41 23.76
CA PRO A 40 0.83 -13.72 22.49
C PRO A 40 1.48 -14.54 21.36
N ALA A 41 0.83 -14.57 20.20
CA ALA A 41 1.39 -15.15 19.00
C ALA A 41 2.41 -14.20 18.37
N LYS A 42 3.49 -14.75 17.82
CA LYS A 42 4.45 -13.98 17.04
C LYS A 42 3.83 -13.63 15.69
N ARG A 43 3.73 -12.32 15.37
CA ARG A 43 3.23 -11.84 14.09
C ARG A 43 4.21 -12.17 12.98
N GLY A 44 3.72 -12.67 11.83
CA GLY A 44 4.50 -13.00 10.65
C GLY A 44 5.23 -11.78 10.07
N SER A 45 6.35 -12.00 9.41
CA SER A 45 7.16 -10.98 8.76
C SER A 45 6.58 -10.57 7.41
N ILE A 46 6.87 -9.33 6.98
CA ILE A 46 6.64 -8.87 5.61
C ILE A 46 8.00 -8.67 4.96
N THR A 47 8.25 -9.33 3.83
CA THR A 47 9.53 -9.27 3.12
C THR A 47 9.34 -8.84 1.67
N ASP A 48 10.40 -8.29 1.08
CA ASP A 48 10.46 -8.01 -0.35
C ASP A 48 10.56 -9.30 -1.19
N ALA A 49 10.63 -9.18 -2.50
CA ALA A 49 10.75 -10.32 -3.43
C ALA A 49 11.98 -11.20 -3.17
N ASN A 50 13.03 -10.64 -2.61
CA ASN A 50 14.31 -11.30 -2.34
C ASN A 50 14.43 -11.82 -0.88
N GLY A 51 13.42 -11.58 -0.04
CA GLY A 51 13.39 -12.01 1.36
C GLY A 51 13.98 -10.98 2.33
N ASN A 52 14.28 -9.75 1.89
CA ASN A 52 14.70 -8.69 2.81
C ASN A 52 13.53 -8.20 3.64
N GLU A 53 13.73 -8.02 4.93
CA GLU A 53 12.70 -7.63 5.87
C GLU A 53 12.24 -6.18 5.66
N LEU A 54 10.91 -5.99 5.53
CA LEU A 54 10.23 -4.70 5.52
C LEU A 54 9.50 -4.47 6.84
N ALA A 55 8.91 -5.52 7.40
CA ALA A 55 8.33 -5.53 8.73
C ALA A 55 8.65 -6.85 9.43
N VAL A 56 9.13 -6.80 10.67
CA VAL A 56 9.56 -7.97 11.45
C VAL A 56 9.11 -7.85 12.90
N THR A 57 8.87 -8.99 13.53
CA THR A 57 8.49 -9.07 14.95
C THR A 57 9.68 -9.48 15.79
N ALA A 58 10.11 -8.62 16.69
CA ALA A 58 11.16 -8.86 17.66
C ALA A 58 10.58 -9.17 19.05
N ASP A 59 11.31 -9.98 19.83
CA ASP A 59 10.98 -10.22 21.21
C ASP A 59 11.06 -8.91 22.01
N ALA A 60 10.10 -8.69 22.88
CA ALA A 60 10.01 -7.54 23.76
C ALA A 60 9.48 -7.96 25.14
N ARG A 61 9.45 -7.02 26.06
CA ARG A 61 8.92 -7.21 27.39
C ARG A 61 7.95 -6.10 27.72
N GLU A 62 6.85 -6.47 28.32
CA GLU A 62 5.97 -5.54 28.99
C GLU A 62 6.45 -5.36 30.44
N ILE A 63 6.62 -4.11 30.88
CA ILE A 63 6.90 -3.77 32.28
C ILE A 63 5.61 -3.24 32.89
N TYR A 64 5.22 -3.84 34.01
CA TYR A 64 4.01 -3.49 34.75
C TYR A 64 4.30 -3.26 36.23
N LEU A 65 3.38 -2.55 36.89
CA LEU A 65 3.40 -2.27 38.32
C LEU A 65 2.22 -2.96 39.01
N ASP A 66 2.46 -3.51 40.19
CA ASP A 66 1.47 -3.82 41.22
C ASP A 66 1.63 -2.80 42.35
N PRO A 67 0.93 -1.64 42.29
CA PRO A 67 1.13 -0.58 43.29
C PRO A 67 0.81 -1.00 44.74
N LYS A 68 -0.02 -2.05 44.91
CA LYS A 68 -0.36 -2.60 46.24
C LYS A 68 0.85 -3.24 46.91
N GLU A 69 1.78 -3.80 46.15
CA GLU A 69 2.99 -4.44 46.67
C GLU A 69 4.16 -3.45 46.84
N VAL A 70 4.04 -2.21 46.29
CA VAL A 70 5.09 -1.20 46.38
C VAL A 70 4.96 -0.40 47.68
N LYS A 71 6.00 -0.44 48.54
CA LYS A 71 6.07 0.37 49.75
C LYS A 71 6.10 1.87 49.38
N GLU A 72 5.38 2.69 50.13
CA GLU A 72 5.29 4.13 49.90
C GLU A 72 6.67 4.79 49.82
N THR A 73 7.59 4.41 50.73
CA THR A 73 8.97 4.92 50.75
C THR A 73 9.82 4.58 49.52
N GLN A 74 9.40 3.62 48.70
CA GLN A 74 10.12 3.20 47.49
C GLN A 74 9.53 3.78 46.20
N ARG A 75 8.31 4.34 46.23
CA ARG A 75 7.61 4.81 45.02
C ARG A 75 8.40 5.82 44.24
N GLU A 76 8.99 6.79 44.91
CA GLU A 76 9.78 7.85 44.28
C GLU A 76 11.05 7.31 43.61
N LEU A 77 11.76 6.39 44.28
CA LEU A 77 12.92 5.72 43.73
C LEU A 77 12.55 4.90 42.49
N ILE A 78 11.48 4.11 42.57
CA ILE A 78 10.99 3.27 41.44
C ILE A 78 10.57 4.17 40.28
N ALA A 79 9.81 5.25 40.50
CA ALA A 79 9.40 6.18 39.46
C ALA A 79 10.60 6.81 38.73
N THR A 80 11.60 7.27 39.51
CA THR A 80 12.82 7.86 38.94
C THR A 80 13.63 6.85 38.16
N THR A 81 13.82 5.64 38.69
CA THR A 81 14.59 4.59 38.01
C THR A 81 13.93 4.11 36.75
N LEU A 82 12.61 3.82 36.80
CA LEU A 82 11.90 3.37 35.59
C LEU A 82 11.81 4.48 34.53
N SER A 83 11.70 5.75 34.95
CA SER A 83 11.75 6.89 34.04
C SER A 83 13.07 6.93 33.27
N ALA A 84 14.19 6.78 33.97
CA ALA A 84 15.53 6.79 33.37
C ALA A 84 15.77 5.59 32.42
N GLU A 85 15.37 4.37 32.85
CA GLU A 85 15.59 3.15 32.07
C GLU A 85 14.65 3.01 30.84
N LEU A 86 13.42 3.53 30.94
CA LEU A 86 12.38 3.38 29.92
C LEU A 86 12.18 4.63 29.04
N GLY A 87 12.82 5.77 29.40
CA GLY A 87 12.60 7.04 28.71
C GLY A 87 11.15 7.57 28.80
N LYS A 88 10.40 7.14 29.83
CA LYS A 88 9.00 7.57 30.04
C LYS A 88 8.92 8.68 31.08
N PRO A 89 7.94 9.61 31.00
CA PRO A 89 7.77 10.68 31.97
C PRO A 89 7.60 10.13 33.41
N LYS A 90 8.43 10.62 34.33
CA LYS A 90 8.42 10.22 35.74
C LYS A 90 7.07 10.41 36.40
N ASP A 91 6.41 11.56 36.15
CA ASP A 91 5.12 11.89 36.76
C ASP A 91 4.02 10.89 36.37
N GLY A 92 4.05 10.38 35.11
CA GLY A 92 3.14 9.35 34.66
C GLY A 92 3.34 8.00 35.36
N ILE A 93 4.58 7.65 35.70
CA ILE A 93 4.90 6.44 36.49
C ILE A 93 4.50 6.65 37.95
N ALA A 94 4.81 7.79 38.52
CA ALA A 94 4.43 8.14 39.91
C ALA A 94 2.90 8.13 40.09
N ALA A 95 2.15 8.68 39.13
CA ALA A 95 0.68 8.64 39.13
C ALA A 95 0.12 7.22 39.11
N LYS A 96 0.77 6.28 38.38
CA LYS A 96 0.40 4.86 38.40
C LYS A 96 0.72 4.22 39.75
N LEU A 97 1.87 4.51 40.36
CA LEU A 97 2.25 4.00 41.67
C LEU A 97 1.35 4.50 42.82
N ALA A 98 0.68 5.63 42.64
CA ALA A 98 -0.28 6.17 43.61
C ALA A 98 -1.63 5.41 43.62
N GLN A 99 -1.95 4.62 42.57
CA GLN A 99 -3.21 3.87 42.45
C GLN A 99 -3.14 2.53 43.19
N VAL A 100 -3.09 2.57 44.51
CA VAL A 100 -2.88 1.41 45.40
C VAL A 100 -4.02 0.38 45.40
N ASP A 101 -5.16 0.72 44.85
CA ASP A 101 -6.30 -0.16 44.62
C ASP A 101 -6.09 -1.10 43.40
N LYS A 102 -5.19 -0.74 42.50
CA LYS A 102 -4.85 -1.51 41.29
C LYS A 102 -3.71 -2.48 41.56
N ARG A 103 -3.77 -3.65 40.86
CA ARG A 103 -2.72 -4.67 40.94
C ARG A 103 -1.94 -4.86 39.64
N TYR A 104 -2.38 -4.25 38.55
CA TYR A 104 -1.75 -4.39 37.26
C TYR A 104 -1.88 -3.09 36.44
N LEU A 105 -0.77 -2.37 36.34
CA LEU A 105 -0.70 -1.11 35.60
C LEU A 105 0.52 -1.17 34.65
N VAL A 106 0.28 -1.22 33.36
CA VAL A 106 1.35 -1.27 32.35
C VAL A 106 2.09 0.06 32.29
N VAL A 107 3.42 0.02 32.36
CA VAL A 107 4.32 1.18 32.20
C VAL A 107 4.79 1.31 30.76
N ALA A 108 5.28 0.19 30.19
CA ALA A 108 5.74 0.12 28.82
C ALA A 108 5.57 -1.31 28.28
N ARG A 109 5.25 -1.45 26.98
CA ARG A 109 4.97 -2.75 26.33
C ARG A 109 6.06 -3.26 25.42
N ASP A 110 6.92 -2.39 24.91
CA ASP A 110 7.88 -2.67 23.84
C ASP A 110 9.33 -2.62 24.31
N VAL A 111 9.54 -2.93 25.60
CA VAL A 111 10.84 -2.83 26.25
C VAL A 111 11.80 -3.89 25.74
N ASP A 112 13.03 -3.48 25.44
CA ASP A 112 14.10 -4.40 25.07
C ASP A 112 14.33 -5.44 26.18
N PRO A 113 14.48 -6.75 25.84
CA PRO A 113 14.68 -7.79 26.83
C PRO A 113 15.89 -7.57 27.76
N LEU A 114 16.95 -6.91 27.27
CA LEU A 114 18.12 -6.59 28.11
C LEU A 114 17.81 -5.49 29.13
N VAL A 115 17.09 -4.44 28.72
CA VAL A 115 16.62 -3.37 29.60
C VAL A 115 15.66 -3.93 30.65
N ALA A 116 14.72 -4.77 30.24
CA ALA A 116 13.78 -5.41 31.16
C ALA A 116 14.53 -6.30 32.18
N ARG A 117 15.54 -7.06 31.74
CA ARG A 117 16.37 -7.88 32.62
C ARG A 117 17.11 -7.01 33.64
N LYS A 118 17.66 -5.86 33.22
CA LYS A 118 18.31 -4.89 34.11
C LYS A 118 17.33 -4.38 35.17
N ILE A 119 16.12 -3.98 34.78
CA ILE A 119 15.07 -3.52 35.71
C ILE A 119 14.70 -4.63 36.69
N MET A 120 14.48 -5.86 36.22
CA MET A 120 14.13 -6.99 37.09
C MET A 120 15.26 -7.36 38.07
N GLY A 121 16.53 -7.20 37.62
CA GLY A 121 17.71 -7.41 38.48
C GLY A 121 17.83 -6.44 39.65
N MET A 122 17.12 -5.31 39.63
CA MET A 122 17.07 -4.36 40.78
C MET A 122 16.20 -4.84 41.93
N GLY A 123 15.38 -5.87 41.73
CA GLY A 123 14.61 -6.52 42.78
C GLY A 123 13.47 -5.65 43.38
N PHE A 124 12.96 -4.68 42.65
CA PHE A 124 11.85 -3.84 43.12
C PHE A 124 10.57 -4.65 43.32
N ARG A 125 10.09 -4.72 44.56
CA ARG A 125 8.81 -5.37 44.84
C ARG A 125 7.68 -4.60 44.17
N GLY A 126 6.75 -5.33 43.53
CA GLY A 126 5.64 -4.72 42.80
C GLY A 126 6.00 -4.22 41.37
N VAL A 127 7.23 -4.46 40.90
CA VAL A 127 7.60 -4.28 39.48
C VAL A 127 7.71 -5.65 38.83
N GLY A 128 7.00 -5.86 37.74
CA GLY A 128 6.98 -7.14 37.05
C GLY A 128 7.23 -6.99 35.55
N SER A 129 7.57 -8.12 34.90
CA SER A 129 7.80 -8.18 33.46
C SER A 129 7.12 -9.39 32.86
N LYS A 130 6.45 -9.21 31.71
CA LYS A 130 5.87 -10.30 30.91
C LYS A 130 6.49 -10.35 29.50
N PRO A 131 6.59 -11.54 28.89
CA PRO A 131 6.95 -11.65 27.48
C PRO A 131 5.90 -10.96 26.60
N THR A 132 6.37 -10.24 25.59
CA THR A 132 5.55 -9.64 24.54
C THR A 132 6.38 -9.52 23.27
N TYR A 133 5.84 -8.87 22.26
CA TYR A 133 6.51 -8.60 21.00
C TYR A 133 6.43 -7.12 20.63
N ARG A 134 7.39 -6.65 19.87
CA ARG A 134 7.35 -5.33 19.22
C ARG A 134 7.48 -5.50 17.71
N ARG A 135 6.74 -4.68 16.97
CA ARG A 135 6.85 -4.61 15.53
C ARG A 135 7.94 -3.64 15.13
N LEU A 136 8.84 -4.07 14.25
CA LEU A 136 9.95 -3.28 13.73
C LEU A 136 9.80 -3.13 12.22
N TYR A 137 10.17 -1.96 11.72
CA TYR A 137 10.14 -1.62 10.30
C TYR A 137 11.54 -1.21 9.82
N PRO A 138 12.41 -2.17 9.49
CA PRO A 138 13.80 -1.89 9.12
C PRO A 138 13.92 -0.98 7.89
N GLY A 139 12.92 -1.02 7.00
CA GLY A 139 12.85 -0.18 5.80
C GLY A 139 12.58 1.30 6.08
N GLY A 140 12.05 1.65 7.26
CA GLY A 140 11.64 3.04 7.56
C GLY A 140 10.63 3.58 6.57
N THR A 141 11.06 4.49 5.70
CA THR A 141 10.24 5.08 4.63
C THR A 141 10.11 4.20 3.38
N LEU A 142 10.83 3.08 3.29
CA LEU A 142 10.78 2.22 2.11
C LEU A 142 9.41 1.51 2.03
N ALA A 143 8.57 1.93 1.09
CA ALA A 143 7.20 1.45 0.89
C ALA A 143 6.29 1.58 2.14
N GLY A 144 6.47 2.64 2.95
CA GLY A 144 5.76 2.81 4.22
C GLY A 144 4.25 2.80 4.08
N GLY A 145 3.68 3.59 3.16
CA GLY A 145 2.24 3.64 2.91
C GLY A 145 1.66 2.34 2.33
N LEU A 146 2.50 1.52 1.69
CA LEU A 146 2.10 0.20 1.21
C LEU A 146 2.12 -0.84 2.34
N VAL A 147 3.23 -0.92 3.08
CA VAL A 147 3.40 -1.88 4.20
C VAL A 147 2.39 -1.58 5.30
N GLY A 148 2.26 -0.31 5.67
CA GLY A 148 1.40 0.10 6.78
C GLY A 148 1.99 -0.22 8.14
N PHE A 149 1.19 -0.08 9.19
CA PHE A 149 1.64 -0.20 10.57
C PHE A 149 0.61 -0.88 11.48
N VAL A 150 1.06 -1.29 12.66
CA VAL A 150 0.21 -1.88 13.71
C VAL A 150 -0.02 -0.88 14.84
N GLY A 151 -1.14 -1.05 15.55
CA GLY A 151 -1.42 -0.36 16.80
C GLY A 151 -0.70 -0.98 18.00
N ASP A 152 -0.86 -0.36 19.17
CA ASP A 152 -0.29 -0.84 20.44
C ASP A 152 -0.83 -2.23 20.86
N ASP A 153 -1.98 -2.61 20.33
CA ASP A 153 -2.60 -3.92 20.52
C ASP A 153 -2.07 -5.00 19.54
N GLY A 154 -1.16 -4.62 18.64
CA GLY A 154 -0.60 -5.48 17.60
C GLY A 154 -1.52 -5.71 16.40
N PHE A 155 -2.66 -5.01 16.32
CA PHE A 155 -3.58 -5.11 15.19
C PHE A 155 -3.12 -4.20 14.03
N GLY A 156 -3.21 -4.70 12.79
CA GLY A 156 -2.87 -3.91 11.60
C GLY A 156 -3.86 -2.76 11.39
N LEU A 157 -3.38 -1.52 11.36
CA LEU A 157 -4.20 -0.32 11.23
C LEU A 157 -4.28 0.19 9.79
N GLU A 158 -3.21 0.02 9.02
CA GLU A 158 -3.14 0.45 7.62
C GLU A 158 -2.33 -0.51 6.75
N GLY A 159 -2.40 -0.32 5.43
CA GLY A 159 -1.60 -1.01 4.43
C GLY A 159 -1.76 -2.52 4.42
N LEU A 160 -0.69 -3.23 4.09
CA LEU A 160 -0.65 -4.70 4.09
C LEU A 160 -0.80 -5.27 5.50
N GLU A 161 -0.33 -4.56 6.53
CA GLU A 161 -0.53 -4.96 7.92
C GLU A 161 -2.01 -5.11 8.26
N GLN A 162 -2.87 -4.21 7.77
CA GLN A 162 -4.32 -4.28 7.94
C GLN A 162 -4.96 -5.31 7.00
N ALA A 163 -4.67 -5.23 5.71
CA ALA A 163 -5.30 -6.07 4.69
C ALA A 163 -5.05 -7.57 4.91
N TYR A 164 -3.85 -7.91 5.38
CA TYR A 164 -3.42 -9.28 5.67
C TYR A 164 -3.36 -9.59 7.16
N ASN A 165 -4.07 -8.82 8.01
CA ASN A 165 -4.00 -8.99 9.46
C ASN A 165 -4.31 -10.42 9.91
N LYS A 166 -5.32 -11.10 9.33
CA LYS A 166 -5.66 -12.49 9.64
C LYS A 166 -4.53 -13.48 9.36
N THR A 167 -3.74 -13.22 8.33
CA THR A 167 -2.60 -14.06 7.94
C THR A 167 -1.41 -13.81 8.86
N LEU A 168 -1.15 -12.53 9.14
CA LEU A 168 0.03 -12.09 9.88
C LEU A 168 -0.08 -12.26 11.39
N ALA A 169 -1.27 -12.07 11.99
CA ALA A 169 -1.43 -12.01 13.44
C ALA A 169 -1.17 -13.34 14.16
N GLY A 170 -1.46 -14.48 13.53
CA GLY A 170 -1.43 -15.78 14.19
C GLY A 170 -2.61 -15.97 15.14
N GLN A 171 -2.47 -16.90 16.08
CA GLN A 171 -3.46 -17.21 17.11
C GLN A 171 -2.79 -17.27 18.48
N ASP A 172 -3.24 -16.44 19.40
CA ASP A 172 -2.71 -16.43 20.76
C ASP A 172 -2.96 -17.79 21.45
N GLY A 173 -1.99 -18.20 22.24
CA GLY A 173 -2.10 -19.32 23.14
C GLY A 173 -2.67 -18.87 24.48
N GLN A 174 -2.95 -19.83 25.33
CA GLN A 174 -3.41 -19.62 26.69
C GLN A 174 -2.68 -20.53 27.66
N GLN A 175 -2.38 -20.03 28.83
CA GLN A 175 -1.96 -20.88 29.94
C GLN A 175 -2.71 -20.52 31.21
N SER A 176 -3.00 -21.53 32.01
CA SER A 176 -3.55 -21.34 33.34
C SER A 176 -2.43 -21.49 34.34
N ILE A 177 -2.21 -20.47 35.18
CA ILE A 177 -1.24 -20.50 36.26
C ILE A 177 -1.94 -20.36 37.60
N GLU A 178 -1.51 -21.13 38.61
CA GLU A 178 -1.97 -20.92 39.96
C GLU A 178 -1.11 -19.85 40.66
N ILE A 179 -1.78 -18.87 41.24
CA ILE A 179 -1.15 -17.74 41.94
C ILE A 179 -1.48 -17.82 43.43
N GLY A 180 -0.48 -17.72 44.28
CA GLY A 180 -0.62 -17.63 45.70
C GLY A 180 -1.24 -16.30 46.16
N ARG A 181 -1.57 -16.20 47.46
CA ARG A 181 -2.20 -15.00 48.06
C ARG A 181 -1.36 -13.72 47.92
N GLY A 182 -0.04 -13.86 47.79
CA GLY A 182 0.91 -12.76 47.58
C GLY A 182 1.18 -12.45 46.10
N GLY A 183 0.52 -13.15 45.15
CA GLY A 183 0.76 -12.96 43.72
C GLY A 183 1.91 -13.80 43.15
N GLU A 184 2.57 -14.62 43.99
CA GLU A 184 3.63 -15.53 43.56
C GLU A 184 3.06 -16.74 42.79
N ARG A 185 3.76 -17.16 41.73
CA ARG A 185 3.42 -18.38 40.99
C ARG A 185 3.68 -19.60 41.87
N ILE A 186 2.69 -20.47 42.04
CA ILE A 186 2.84 -21.72 42.79
C ILE A 186 3.44 -22.76 41.82
N PRO A 187 4.69 -23.22 42.04
CA PRO A 187 5.31 -24.22 41.16
C PRO A 187 4.62 -25.58 41.33
N MET A 188 4.71 -26.42 40.26
CA MET A 188 4.23 -27.80 40.22
C MET A 188 2.70 -28.00 40.35
N THR A 189 1.90 -26.96 40.11
CA THR A 189 0.44 -27.06 40.07
C THR A 189 -0.04 -27.49 38.67
N ARG A 190 -1.30 -27.96 38.55
CA ARG A 190 -1.92 -28.30 37.27
C ARG A 190 -2.01 -27.04 36.40
N SER A 191 -1.12 -26.90 35.41
CA SER A 191 -1.19 -25.87 34.40
C SER A 191 -1.68 -26.48 33.09
N THR A 192 -2.73 -25.93 32.53
CA THR A 192 -3.09 -26.20 31.12
C THR A 192 -2.36 -25.16 30.26
N ARG A 193 -1.71 -25.61 29.21
CA ARG A 193 -1.03 -24.72 28.27
C ARG A 193 -1.43 -25.09 26.85
N GLN A 194 -2.02 -24.14 26.14
CA GLN A 194 -2.20 -24.16 24.70
C GLN A 194 -1.12 -23.24 24.12
N ALA A 195 -0.24 -23.80 23.30
CA ALA A 195 0.81 -23.01 22.66
C ALA A 195 0.21 -22.02 21.65
N PRO A 196 0.77 -20.82 21.50
CA PRO A 196 0.38 -19.91 20.44
C PRO A 196 0.77 -20.46 19.08
N VAL A 197 -0.02 -20.15 18.04
CA VAL A 197 0.28 -20.45 16.64
C VAL A 197 0.80 -19.16 16.00
N PRO A 198 2.07 -19.10 15.55
CA PRO A 198 2.62 -17.89 14.95
C PRO A 198 1.90 -17.53 13.66
N GLY A 199 1.89 -16.25 13.32
CA GLY A 199 1.40 -15.77 12.04
C GLY A 199 2.27 -16.23 10.88
N ARG A 200 1.71 -16.22 9.68
CA ARG A 200 2.40 -16.57 8.44
C ARG A 200 3.09 -15.35 7.86
N ASP A 201 4.28 -15.55 7.30
CA ASP A 201 5.01 -14.47 6.63
C ASP A 201 4.39 -14.15 5.28
N LEU A 202 4.52 -12.89 4.88
CA LEU A 202 4.06 -12.36 3.61
C LEU A 202 5.28 -11.97 2.77
N ARG A 203 5.43 -12.59 1.60
CA ARG A 203 6.44 -12.20 0.61
C ARG A 203 5.80 -11.34 -0.46
N LEU A 204 6.37 -10.15 -0.68
CA LEU A 204 5.90 -9.22 -1.70
C LEU A 204 6.59 -9.46 -3.04
N THR A 205 6.02 -8.85 -4.09
CA THR A 205 6.65 -8.76 -5.41
C THR A 205 7.58 -7.55 -5.53
N ILE A 206 7.52 -6.63 -4.55
CA ILE A 206 8.36 -5.43 -4.47
C ILE A 206 9.83 -5.82 -4.44
N ASP A 207 10.62 -5.22 -5.34
CA ASP A 207 12.07 -5.25 -5.30
C ASP A 207 12.56 -4.00 -4.57
N ARG A 208 13.20 -4.17 -3.41
CA ARG A 208 13.58 -3.05 -2.54
C ARG A 208 14.47 -2.01 -3.23
N TYR A 209 15.30 -2.43 -4.19
CA TYR A 209 16.21 -1.53 -4.90
C TYR A 209 15.46 -0.68 -5.92
N ILE A 210 14.53 -1.30 -6.67
CA ILE A 210 13.65 -0.57 -7.62
C ILE A 210 12.71 0.36 -6.84
N GLN A 211 12.17 -0.10 -5.71
CA GLN A 211 11.34 0.70 -4.82
C GLN A 211 12.08 1.93 -4.29
N TRP A 212 13.33 1.73 -3.85
CA TRP A 212 14.18 2.82 -3.39
C TRP A 212 14.46 3.83 -4.50
N ALA A 213 14.86 3.37 -5.68
CA ALA A 213 15.12 4.26 -6.82
C ALA A 213 13.86 5.04 -7.23
N ALA A 214 12.69 4.39 -7.22
CA ALA A 214 11.42 5.03 -7.51
C ALA A 214 11.07 6.09 -6.47
N TYR A 215 11.28 5.82 -5.18
CA TYR A 215 11.07 6.78 -4.11
C TYR A 215 12.00 7.99 -4.21
N GLU A 216 13.31 7.77 -4.37
CA GLU A 216 14.29 8.87 -4.48
C GLU A 216 13.99 9.78 -5.68
N ALA A 217 13.68 9.19 -6.84
CA ALA A 217 13.38 9.95 -8.05
C ALA A 217 12.11 10.81 -7.87
N ILE A 218 11.01 10.23 -7.35
CA ILE A 218 9.76 10.97 -7.18
C ILE A 218 9.84 12.00 -6.05
N ALA A 219 10.49 11.68 -4.92
CA ALA A 219 10.65 12.61 -3.81
C ALA A 219 11.50 13.84 -4.20
N LYS A 220 12.60 13.60 -4.92
CA LYS A 220 13.44 14.65 -5.51
C LYS A 220 12.63 15.57 -6.43
N GLN A 221 11.81 14.99 -7.30
CA GLN A 221 11.03 15.75 -8.27
C GLN A 221 9.88 16.52 -7.60
N VAL A 222 9.13 15.91 -6.69
CA VAL A 222 8.09 16.58 -5.90
C VAL A 222 8.64 17.82 -5.20
N LYS A 223 9.82 17.67 -4.56
CA LYS A 223 10.52 18.79 -3.91
C LYS A 223 10.96 19.85 -4.92
N ALA A 224 11.53 19.47 -6.06
CA ALA A 224 12.06 20.39 -7.06
C ALA A 224 10.98 21.30 -7.66
N VAL A 225 9.80 20.74 -7.96
CA VAL A 225 8.68 21.47 -8.56
C VAL A 225 7.68 22.02 -7.54
N GLY A 226 7.90 21.76 -6.24
CA GLY A 226 7.01 22.20 -5.16
C GLY A 226 5.63 21.55 -5.26
N ALA A 227 5.56 20.29 -5.70
CA ALA A 227 4.32 19.56 -5.85
C ALA A 227 3.76 19.12 -4.49
N ARG A 228 2.44 18.89 -4.43
CA ARG A 228 1.76 18.39 -3.25
C ARG A 228 2.12 16.92 -2.96
N SER A 229 2.12 16.10 -3.99
CA SER A 229 2.45 14.68 -3.90
C SER A 229 2.94 14.14 -5.25
N GLY A 230 3.47 12.93 -5.23
CA GLY A 230 3.79 12.19 -6.43
C GLY A 230 3.82 10.69 -6.17
N SER A 231 3.65 9.91 -7.22
CA SER A 231 3.67 8.45 -7.13
C SER A 231 4.38 7.84 -8.35
N VAL A 232 5.04 6.71 -8.12
CA VAL A 232 5.65 5.89 -9.18
C VAL A 232 5.21 4.45 -9.00
N ILE A 233 4.78 3.82 -10.10
CA ILE A 233 4.53 2.37 -10.17
C ILE A 233 5.46 1.78 -11.23
N VAL A 234 6.12 0.67 -10.90
CA VAL A 234 6.87 -0.16 -11.84
C VAL A 234 6.28 -1.56 -11.84
N MET A 235 5.94 -2.09 -13.03
CA MET A 235 5.35 -3.44 -13.17
C MET A 235 6.12 -4.28 -14.18
N ASP A 236 6.20 -5.58 -13.90
CA ASP A 236 6.55 -6.60 -14.90
C ASP A 236 5.32 -6.88 -15.77
N ILE A 237 5.48 -6.68 -17.07
CA ILE A 237 4.40 -6.77 -18.05
C ILE A 237 3.86 -8.19 -18.19
N LYS A 238 4.72 -9.20 -18.08
CA LYS A 238 4.37 -10.60 -18.34
C LYS A 238 3.73 -11.30 -17.17
N THR A 239 4.01 -10.82 -15.95
CA THR A 239 3.50 -11.43 -14.71
C THR A 239 2.44 -10.59 -14.00
N GLY A 240 2.33 -9.29 -14.33
CA GLY A 240 1.48 -8.35 -13.60
C GLY A 240 2.00 -8.01 -12.20
N GLN A 241 3.22 -8.42 -11.87
CA GLN A 241 3.83 -8.16 -10.58
C GLN A 241 4.24 -6.69 -10.46
N ILE A 242 3.86 -6.06 -9.35
CA ILE A 242 4.30 -4.72 -9.01
C ILE A 242 5.67 -4.82 -8.35
N LEU A 243 6.69 -4.28 -9.03
CA LEU A 243 8.07 -4.29 -8.57
C LEU A 243 8.41 -3.09 -7.69
N ALA A 244 7.70 -1.97 -7.89
CA ALA A 244 7.75 -0.78 -7.04
C ALA A 244 6.40 -0.08 -7.05
N MET A 245 6.03 0.50 -5.90
CA MET A 245 4.87 1.36 -5.69
C MET A 245 5.27 2.41 -4.66
N ALA A 246 5.88 3.49 -5.14
CA ALA A 246 6.47 4.54 -4.32
C ALA A 246 5.58 5.78 -4.29
N ASN A 247 5.54 6.45 -3.16
CA ASN A 247 4.80 7.69 -2.94
C ASN A 247 5.73 8.79 -2.39
N ALA A 248 5.42 10.04 -2.64
CA ALA A 248 6.07 11.17 -2.02
C ALA A 248 5.02 12.26 -1.69
N PRO A 249 4.93 12.75 -0.43
CA PRO A 249 5.68 12.29 0.73
C PRO A 249 5.36 10.82 1.08
N GLU A 250 6.27 10.17 1.80
CA GLU A 250 6.12 8.80 2.28
C GLU A 250 6.15 8.77 3.82
N VAL A 251 5.39 7.88 4.43
CA VAL A 251 5.38 7.70 5.88
C VAL A 251 6.62 6.95 6.37
N ASP A 252 7.28 7.47 7.42
CA ASP A 252 8.30 6.70 8.15
C ASP A 252 7.61 5.80 9.19
N LEU A 253 7.64 4.51 8.96
CA LEU A 253 6.98 3.53 9.84
C LEU A 253 7.62 3.41 11.23
N ARG A 254 8.83 3.96 11.43
CA ARG A 254 9.48 4.03 12.74
C ARG A 254 8.85 5.10 13.64
N ASP A 255 8.25 6.12 13.04
CA ASP A 255 7.52 7.20 13.71
C ASP A 255 6.29 7.63 12.89
N TRP A 256 5.42 6.67 12.59
CA TRP A 256 4.26 6.90 11.74
C TRP A 256 3.28 7.95 12.32
N GLN A 257 3.31 8.16 13.64
CA GLN A 257 2.45 9.14 14.32
C GLN A 257 2.83 10.58 13.97
N ALA A 258 4.07 10.85 13.61
CA ALA A 258 4.53 12.17 13.15
C ALA A 258 3.99 12.55 11.75
N THR A 259 3.55 11.57 10.95
CA THR A 259 2.97 11.81 9.63
C THR A 259 1.46 12.09 9.72
N SER A 260 0.96 13.05 8.96
CA SER A 260 -0.47 13.36 8.90
C SER A 260 -1.28 12.15 8.39
N ALA A 261 -2.54 12.01 8.80
CA ALA A 261 -3.39 10.92 8.32
C ALA A 261 -3.56 10.91 6.79
N GLU A 262 -3.60 12.10 6.16
CA GLU A 262 -3.69 12.27 4.70
C GLU A 262 -2.44 11.72 3.97
N ASP A 263 -1.27 11.76 4.64
CA ASP A 263 0.01 11.38 4.03
C ASP A 263 0.47 9.94 4.34
N ARG A 264 -0.24 9.21 5.22
CA ARG A 264 0.15 7.84 5.61
C ARG A 264 -0.19 6.78 4.56
N GLY A 265 -1.28 6.98 3.81
CA GLY A 265 -1.83 5.97 2.89
C GLY A 265 -1.04 5.77 1.60
N ASN A 266 -1.37 4.69 0.90
CA ASN A 266 -0.80 4.37 -0.40
C ASN A 266 -1.43 5.22 -1.51
N LYS A 267 -0.87 6.41 -1.77
CA LYS A 267 -1.39 7.37 -2.75
C LYS A 267 -1.50 6.80 -4.16
N ALA A 268 -0.59 5.93 -4.58
CA ALA A 268 -0.61 5.32 -5.90
C ALA A 268 -1.86 4.48 -6.19
N ALA A 269 -2.50 3.95 -5.13
CA ALA A 269 -3.73 3.17 -5.24
C ALA A 269 -4.98 3.96 -4.78
N ALA A 270 -4.81 4.94 -3.88
CA ALA A 270 -5.93 5.67 -3.26
C ALA A 270 -6.22 7.02 -3.92
N GLU A 271 -5.18 7.75 -4.37
CA GLU A 271 -5.38 9.07 -4.94
C GLU A 271 -5.89 8.97 -6.38
N VAL A 272 -7.04 9.61 -6.64
CA VAL A 272 -7.65 9.66 -7.97
C VAL A 272 -7.36 10.98 -8.66
N PHE A 273 -7.22 10.94 -9.98
CA PHE A 273 -6.99 12.11 -10.82
C PHE A 273 -7.60 11.92 -12.21
N GLU A 274 -7.85 13.01 -12.92
CA GLU A 274 -8.23 12.95 -14.32
C GLU A 274 -7.00 12.59 -15.17
N PRO A 275 -7.05 11.48 -15.95
CA PRO A 275 -5.85 10.96 -16.64
C PRO A 275 -5.36 11.85 -17.77
N GLY A 276 -6.19 12.76 -18.29
CA GLY A 276 -5.82 13.63 -19.40
C GLY A 276 -5.34 12.81 -20.61
N SER A 277 -4.33 13.33 -21.31
CA SER A 277 -3.83 12.74 -22.56
C SER A 277 -3.30 11.30 -22.45
N THR A 278 -3.00 10.79 -21.26
CA THR A 278 -2.64 9.37 -21.10
C THR A 278 -3.82 8.44 -21.40
N ASN A 279 -5.05 8.97 -21.30
CA ASN A 279 -6.28 8.26 -21.63
C ASN A 279 -6.51 8.06 -23.14
N LYS A 280 -5.92 8.89 -24.00
CA LYS A 280 -6.16 8.86 -25.46
C LYS A 280 -5.90 7.49 -26.08
N VAL A 281 -5.05 6.68 -25.48
CA VAL A 281 -4.78 5.30 -25.90
C VAL A 281 -6.02 4.40 -25.85
N ILE A 282 -6.97 4.66 -24.92
CA ILE A 282 -8.22 3.87 -24.79
C ILE A 282 -9.18 4.26 -25.90
N THR A 283 -9.31 5.57 -26.20
CA THR A 283 -10.10 6.05 -27.33
C THR A 283 -9.52 5.53 -28.66
N ALA A 284 -8.17 5.56 -28.79
CA ALA A 284 -7.49 5.00 -29.95
C ALA A 284 -7.72 3.49 -30.07
N ALA A 285 -7.63 2.74 -28.97
CA ALA A 285 -7.94 1.31 -28.93
C ALA A 285 -9.35 1.02 -29.41
N ALA A 286 -10.33 1.77 -28.91
CA ALA A 286 -11.74 1.59 -29.29
C ALA A 286 -11.98 1.85 -30.79
N ALA A 287 -11.37 2.88 -31.35
CA ALA A 287 -11.50 3.22 -32.77
C ALA A 287 -10.78 2.21 -33.69
N LEU A 288 -9.59 1.72 -33.30
CA LEU A 288 -8.85 0.67 -34.02
C LEU A 288 -9.58 -0.67 -33.95
N GLU A 289 -10.06 -1.11 -32.78
CA GLU A 289 -10.86 -2.35 -32.64
C GLU A 289 -12.18 -2.30 -33.40
N ALA A 290 -12.74 -1.11 -33.56
CA ALA A 290 -13.93 -0.91 -34.40
C ALA A 290 -13.65 -0.98 -35.88
N GLY A 291 -12.36 -0.92 -36.29
CA GLY A 291 -11.96 -0.87 -37.71
C GLY A 291 -12.37 0.44 -38.42
N VAL A 292 -12.75 1.47 -37.66
CA VAL A 292 -13.16 2.78 -38.22
C VAL A 292 -11.99 3.68 -38.55
N VAL A 293 -10.81 3.36 -38.05
CA VAL A 293 -9.52 4.00 -38.33
C VAL A 293 -8.39 2.97 -38.40
N ALA A 294 -7.32 3.34 -39.11
CA ALA A 294 -6.01 2.70 -39.07
C ALA A 294 -4.96 3.74 -38.67
N PRO A 295 -3.75 3.37 -38.25
CA PRO A 295 -2.69 4.34 -37.90
C PRO A 295 -2.37 5.34 -39.02
N SER A 296 -2.56 4.94 -40.29
CA SER A 296 -2.34 5.78 -41.48
C SER A 296 -3.57 6.58 -41.91
N THR A 297 -4.72 6.43 -41.23
CA THR A 297 -5.93 7.20 -41.58
C THR A 297 -5.67 8.70 -41.44
N LEU A 298 -5.90 9.45 -42.52
CA LEU A 298 -5.74 10.91 -42.54
C LEU A 298 -6.97 11.62 -42.01
N PHE A 299 -6.70 12.66 -41.22
CA PHE A 299 -7.66 13.60 -40.69
C PHE A 299 -7.25 15.03 -41.04
N THR A 300 -8.21 15.86 -41.39
CA THR A 300 -8.03 17.31 -41.47
C THR A 300 -8.36 17.91 -40.14
N VAL A 301 -7.34 18.17 -39.33
CA VAL A 301 -7.46 18.57 -37.90
C VAL A 301 -7.39 20.08 -37.77
N PRO A 302 -8.48 20.77 -37.43
CA PRO A 302 -8.46 22.19 -37.11
C PRO A 302 -7.97 22.43 -35.69
N ASP A 303 -7.58 23.67 -35.36
CA ASP A 303 -7.17 24.09 -34.01
C ASP A 303 -8.26 23.85 -32.93
N ASN A 304 -9.52 23.83 -33.33
CA ASN A 304 -10.63 23.67 -32.41
C ASN A 304 -11.82 22.93 -33.03
N ILE A 305 -12.66 22.36 -32.16
CA ILE A 305 -13.88 21.66 -32.55
C ILE A 305 -15.03 22.04 -31.62
N GLN A 306 -16.20 22.29 -32.19
CA GLN A 306 -17.44 22.48 -31.41
C GLN A 306 -17.92 21.14 -30.87
N CYS A 307 -18.15 21.06 -29.57
CA CYS A 307 -18.77 19.91 -28.91
C CYS A 307 -19.86 20.40 -27.96
N ALA A 308 -21.10 20.20 -28.35
CA ALA A 308 -22.27 20.74 -27.67
C ALA A 308 -22.15 22.26 -27.45
N ASP A 309 -22.12 22.70 -26.20
CA ASP A 309 -22.05 24.11 -25.79
C ASP A 309 -20.64 24.67 -25.72
N LYS A 310 -19.59 23.84 -25.89
CA LYS A 310 -18.17 24.26 -25.72
C LYS A 310 -17.35 24.11 -27.00
N VAL A 311 -16.43 25.03 -27.18
CA VAL A 311 -15.35 24.94 -28.16
C VAL A 311 -14.15 24.32 -27.47
N LEU A 312 -13.75 23.14 -27.89
CA LEU A 312 -12.58 22.41 -27.39
C LEU A 312 -11.38 22.65 -28.31
N ARG A 313 -10.16 22.70 -27.76
CA ARG A 313 -8.95 23.10 -28.46
C ARG A 313 -7.81 22.12 -28.19
N ASP A 314 -6.84 22.14 -29.07
CA ASP A 314 -5.55 21.55 -28.81
C ASP A 314 -4.74 22.37 -27.80
N ALA A 315 -3.69 21.78 -27.22
CA ALA A 315 -2.88 22.41 -26.18
C ALA A 315 -2.12 23.64 -26.70
N HIS A 316 -1.78 23.64 -27.98
CA HIS A 316 -1.07 24.72 -28.68
C HIS A 316 -1.86 25.12 -29.92
N PRO A 317 -2.02 26.41 -30.19
CA PRO A 317 -2.67 26.88 -31.42
C PRO A 317 -1.87 26.46 -32.66
N HIS A 318 -2.56 25.96 -33.68
CA HIS A 318 -1.96 25.54 -34.95
C HIS A 318 -2.93 25.80 -36.13
N PRO A 319 -2.44 25.94 -37.39
CA PRO A 319 -3.33 25.98 -38.55
C PRO A 319 -4.06 24.66 -38.73
N THR A 320 -5.07 24.65 -39.60
CA THR A 320 -5.67 23.36 -39.99
C THR A 320 -4.65 22.49 -40.73
N GLU A 321 -4.39 21.31 -40.22
CA GLU A 321 -3.32 20.40 -40.68
C GLU A 321 -3.85 19.04 -41.11
N GLN A 322 -3.10 18.37 -41.96
CA GLN A 322 -3.36 16.96 -42.33
C GLN A 322 -2.53 16.06 -41.42
N MET A 323 -3.18 15.37 -40.51
CA MET A 323 -2.54 14.45 -39.58
C MET A 323 -2.97 13.02 -39.83
N THR A 324 -2.05 12.07 -39.84
CA THR A 324 -2.40 10.64 -39.71
C THR A 324 -2.89 10.37 -38.29
N PHE A 325 -3.65 9.31 -38.08
CA PHE A 325 -4.10 8.92 -36.74
C PHE A 325 -2.91 8.64 -35.80
N ALA A 326 -1.78 8.16 -36.35
CA ALA A 326 -0.56 8.01 -35.56
C ALA A 326 0.00 9.35 -35.09
N GLN A 327 0.04 10.38 -35.93
CA GLN A 327 0.48 11.74 -35.57
C GLN A 327 -0.44 12.39 -34.53
N ILE A 328 -1.76 12.17 -34.63
CA ILE A 328 -2.71 12.65 -33.60
C ILE A 328 -2.33 12.16 -32.20
N LEU A 329 -1.87 10.91 -32.08
CA LEU A 329 -1.44 10.35 -30.78
C LEU A 329 -0.02 10.85 -30.41
N GLU A 330 0.88 10.96 -31.39
CA GLU A 330 2.27 11.46 -31.26
C GLU A 330 2.27 12.89 -30.68
N GLU A 331 1.60 13.82 -31.35
CA GLU A 331 1.49 15.24 -30.99
C GLU A 331 0.48 15.48 -29.85
N SER A 332 -0.29 14.47 -29.52
CA SER A 332 -1.30 14.54 -28.44
C SER A 332 -2.47 15.47 -28.75
N SER A 333 -2.94 15.56 -30.02
CA SER A 333 -4.08 16.39 -30.40
C SER A 333 -5.36 15.94 -29.67
N ASN A 334 -6.05 16.86 -29.00
CA ASN A 334 -7.37 16.67 -28.42
C ASN A 334 -8.42 16.60 -29.53
N VAL A 335 -8.34 17.54 -30.45
CA VAL A 335 -9.28 17.69 -31.58
C VAL A 335 -9.25 16.45 -32.46
N GLY A 336 -8.07 16.00 -32.87
CA GLY A 336 -7.91 14.79 -33.65
C GLY A 336 -8.41 13.53 -32.91
N THR A 337 -8.20 13.44 -31.60
CA THR A 337 -8.73 12.36 -30.76
C THR A 337 -10.26 12.36 -30.72
N ILE A 338 -10.89 13.53 -30.56
CA ILE A 338 -12.35 13.67 -30.61
C ILE A 338 -12.88 13.25 -31.99
N MET A 339 -12.25 13.71 -33.08
CA MET A 339 -12.64 13.33 -34.45
C MET A 339 -12.59 11.83 -34.68
N ALA A 340 -11.60 11.14 -34.16
CA ALA A 340 -11.50 9.67 -34.22
C ALA A 340 -12.56 9.00 -33.31
N GLY A 341 -12.71 9.49 -32.07
CA GLY A 341 -13.64 8.94 -31.09
C GLY A 341 -15.11 9.10 -31.47
N THR A 342 -15.48 10.17 -32.19
CA THR A 342 -16.86 10.36 -32.67
C THR A 342 -17.26 9.38 -33.78
N LYS A 343 -16.32 8.60 -34.34
CA LYS A 343 -16.62 7.52 -35.28
C LYS A 343 -17.14 6.23 -34.61
N ILE A 344 -17.10 6.16 -33.29
CA ILE A 344 -17.63 5.05 -32.48
C ILE A 344 -18.78 5.54 -31.60
N THR A 345 -19.63 4.61 -31.14
CA THR A 345 -20.73 4.95 -30.24
C THR A 345 -20.23 5.19 -28.81
N ASP A 346 -20.92 6.03 -28.04
CA ASP A 346 -20.60 6.32 -26.64
C ASP A 346 -20.59 5.03 -25.80
N GLN A 347 -21.54 4.12 -26.02
CA GLN A 347 -21.58 2.80 -25.38
C GLN A 347 -20.31 1.98 -25.67
N ARG A 348 -19.84 1.98 -26.92
CA ARG A 348 -18.62 1.23 -27.28
C ARG A 348 -17.39 1.80 -26.62
N LEU A 349 -17.30 3.11 -26.53
CA LEU A 349 -16.22 3.80 -25.83
C LEU A 349 -16.26 3.49 -24.32
N HIS A 350 -17.41 3.59 -23.68
CA HIS A 350 -17.61 3.24 -22.27
C HIS A 350 -17.23 1.78 -21.98
N ASN A 351 -17.67 0.84 -22.85
CA ASN A 351 -17.32 -0.56 -22.70
C ASN A 351 -15.81 -0.78 -22.79
N MET A 352 -15.09 0.00 -23.62
CA MET A 352 -13.63 -0.07 -23.70
C MET A 352 -12.97 0.44 -22.41
N PHE A 353 -13.44 1.55 -21.83
CA PHE A 353 -12.96 2.01 -20.52
C PHE A 353 -13.14 0.94 -19.44
N THR A 354 -14.33 0.35 -19.35
CA THR A 354 -14.65 -0.73 -18.41
C THR A 354 -13.75 -1.96 -18.63
N ALA A 355 -13.52 -2.37 -19.89
CA ALA A 355 -12.66 -3.50 -20.22
C ALA A 355 -11.21 -3.27 -19.79
N PHE A 356 -10.69 -2.04 -19.91
CA PHE A 356 -9.39 -1.65 -19.37
C PHE A 356 -9.35 -1.54 -17.84
N GLY A 357 -10.51 -1.57 -17.16
CA GLY A 357 -10.61 -1.63 -15.70
C GLY A 357 -10.98 -0.33 -15.01
N PHE A 358 -11.41 0.70 -15.75
CA PHE A 358 -11.89 1.94 -15.13
C PHE A 358 -13.22 1.74 -14.41
N GLY A 359 -13.46 2.51 -13.38
CA GLY A 359 -14.68 2.44 -12.57
C GLY A 359 -14.74 1.24 -11.61
N ALA A 360 -13.66 0.44 -11.49
CA ALA A 360 -13.60 -0.71 -10.59
C ALA A 360 -12.21 -0.89 -9.99
N LYS A 361 -12.14 -1.50 -8.81
CA LYS A 361 -10.88 -1.94 -8.21
C LYS A 361 -10.24 -3.03 -9.05
N SER A 362 -8.91 -3.10 -9.08
CA SER A 362 -8.16 -4.04 -9.93
C SER A 362 -8.39 -5.52 -9.59
N GLY A 363 -8.80 -5.80 -8.35
CA GLY A 363 -8.96 -7.17 -7.84
C GLY A 363 -7.65 -7.79 -7.32
N GLY A 364 -6.55 -7.03 -7.28
CA GLY A 364 -5.24 -7.48 -6.80
C GLY A 364 -5.04 -7.49 -5.29
N SER A 365 -6.10 -7.26 -4.51
CA SER A 365 -6.05 -7.14 -3.04
C SER A 365 -5.02 -6.11 -2.57
N ILE A 366 -4.89 -5.00 -3.31
CA ILE A 366 -3.97 -3.91 -2.99
C ILE A 366 -4.64 -3.02 -1.93
N PRO A 367 -3.95 -2.72 -0.81
CA PRO A 367 -4.51 -1.89 0.24
C PRO A 367 -4.91 -0.50 -0.25
N SER A 368 -6.01 0.02 0.31
CA SER A 368 -6.50 1.38 0.07
C SER A 368 -6.83 1.68 -1.41
N GLU A 369 -7.06 0.65 -2.23
CA GLU A 369 -7.38 0.85 -3.64
C GLU A 369 -8.75 1.51 -3.81
N GLU A 370 -8.80 2.60 -4.61
CA GLU A 370 -10.02 3.27 -5.03
C GLU A 370 -10.45 2.82 -6.43
N ALA A 371 -11.77 2.87 -6.66
CA ALA A 371 -12.36 2.46 -7.94
C ALA A 371 -12.27 3.54 -9.04
N GLY A 372 -11.94 4.78 -8.66
CA GLY A 372 -12.07 5.92 -9.56
C GLY A 372 -13.53 6.26 -9.88
N LEU A 373 -13.71 7.10 -10.89
CA LEU A 373 -15.04 7.51 -11.37
C LEU A 373 -15.13 7.30 -12.88
N LEU A 374 -16.05 6.47 -13.30
CA LEU A 374 -16.45 6.30 -14.70
C LEU A 374 -17.98 6.43 -14.77
N PRO A 375 -18.53 7.61 -15.17
CA PRO A 375 -19.98 7.78 -15.35
C PRO A 375 -20.51 6.85 -16.42
N ASP A 376 -21.75 6.37 -16.28
CA ASP A 376 -22.42 5.61 -17.34
C ASP A 376 -22.53 6.47 -18.61
N TRP A 377 -22.38 5.86 -19.78
CA TRP A 377 -22.43 6.55 -21.06
C TRP A 377 -23.78 7.26 -21.30
N GLN A 378 -24.87 6.76 -20.72
CA GLN A 378 -26.20 7.35 -20.79
C GLN A 378 -26.29 8.68 -20.03
N ASP A 379 -25.44 8.88 -19.04
CA ASP A 379 -25.39 10.10 -18.22
C ASP A 379 -24.44 11.16 -18.79
N TRP A 380 -23.71 10.86 -19.88
CA TRP A 380 -22.79 11.84 -20.48
C TRP A 380 -23.55 12.99 -21.10
N SER A 381 -23.44 14.17 -20.52
CA SER A 381 -24.17 15.37 -20.91
C SER A 381 -23.25 16.44 -21.51
N GLY A 382 -23.81 17.25 -22.39
CA GLY A 382 -23.11 18.41 -22.96
C GLY A 382 -21.78 18.03 -23.62
N SER A 383 -20.71 18.72 -23.25
CA SER A 383 -19.37 18.51 -23.79
C SER A 383 -18.65 17.29 -23.19
N GLN A 384 -19.20 16.61 -22.17
CA GLN A 384 -18.54 15.49 -21.49
C GLN A 384 -18.24 14.33 -22.44
N ARG A 385 -19.15 14.02 -23.39
CA ARG A 385 -18.94 12.99 -24.39
C ARG A 385 -17.66 13.20 -25.23
N CYS A 386 -17.22 14.45 -25.40
CA CYS A 386 -15.97 14.77 -26.10
C CYS A 386 -14.79 14.80 -25.15
N THR A 387 -14.94 15.40 -23.96
CA THR A 387 -13.82 15.57 -23.02
C THR A 387 -13.35 14.25 -22.46
N ILE A 388 -14.23 13.27 -22.29
CA ILE A 388 -13.91 11.93 -21.80
C ILE A 388 -12.94 11.18 -22.75
N MET A 389 -13.02 11.48 -24.06
CA MET A 389 -12.16 10.87 -25.08
C MET A 389 -10.68 11.17 -24.87
N TYR A 390 -10.36 12.33 -24.28
CA TYR A 390 -9.00 12.73 -23.95
C TYR A 390 -8.74 12.80 -22.43
N GLY A 391 -9.62 12.18 -21.62
CA GLY A 391 -9.38 11.88 -20.22
C GLY A 391 -9.78 12.98 -19.23
N GLN A 392 -10.81 13.78 -19.55
CA GLN A 392 -11.46 14.70 -18.61
C GLN A 392 -12.92 14.27 -18.36
N GLY A 393 -13.43 14.51 -17.15
CA GLY A 393 -14.75 14.07 -16.72
C GLY A 393 -14.79 12.61 -16.24
N ILE A 394 -13.63 12.00 -16.05
CA ILE A 394 -13.43 10.70 -15.38
C ILE A 394 -12.29 10.84 -14.39
N SER A 395 -12.22 9.95 -13.40
CA SER A 395 -11.05 9.90 -12.52
C SER A 395 -10.55 8.47 -12.34
N VAL A 396 -9.25 8.33 -12.25
CA VAL A 396 -8.55 7.04 -12.15
C VAL A 396 -7.45 7.10 -11.10
N THR A 397 -7.05 5.94 -10.58
CA THR A 397 -5.83 5.80 -9.77
C THR A 397 -4.60 5.62 -10.69
N ALA A 398 -3.41 5.85 -10.14
CA ALA A 398 -2.17 5.53 -10.85
C ALA A 398 -2.10 4.04 -11.20
N LEU A 399 -2.61 3.17 -10.33
CA LEU A 399 -2.66 1.72 -10.58
C LEU A 399 -3.55 1.34 -11.78
N GLN A 400 -4.73 1.94 -11.91
CA GLN A 400 -5.61 1.71 -13.05
C GLN A 400 -4.93 2.14 -14.36
N MET A 401 -4.31 3.32 -14.39
CA MET A 401 -3.61 3.80 -15.58
C MET A 401 -2.38 2.93 -15.91
N ALA A 402 -1.63 2.46 -14.91
CA ALA A 402 -0.54 1.50 -15.10
C ALA A 402 -1.04 0.21 -15.77
N SER A 403 -2.20 -0.31 -15.32
CA SER A 403 -2.83 -1.51 -15.89
C SER A 403 -3.22 -1.34 -17.36
N VAL A 404 -3.62 -0.15 -17.80
CA VAL A 404 -3.91 0.15 -19.21
C VAL A 404 -2.66 -0.08 -20.08
N TYR A 405 -1.54 0.51 -19.69
CA TYR A 405 -0.29 0.39 -20.46
C TYR A 405 0.33 -1.01 -20.36
N GLN A 406 0.19 -1.68 -19.20
CA GLN A 406 0.53 -3.10 -19.07
C GLN A 406 -0.27 -3.95 -20.07
N THR A 407 -1.57 -3.69 -20.22
CA THR A 407 -2.45 -4.41 -21.15
C THR A 407 -1.98 -4.24 -22.60
N ILE A 408 -1.71 -3.01 -23.03
CA ILE A 408 -1.22 -2.71 -24.39
C ILE A 408 0.12 -3.42 -24.62
N ALA A 409 1.08 -3.26 -23.70
CA ALA A 409 2.40 -3.85 -23.74
C ALA A 409 2.38 -5.40 -23.70
N ASN A 410 1.33 -5.99 -23.12
CA ASN A 410 1.14 -7.44 -23.04
C ASN A 410 0.28 -8.01 -24.21
N GLY A 411 0.31 -7.36 -25.37
CA GLY A 411 -0.41 -7.83 -26.55
C GLY A 411 -1.94 -7.81 -26.37
N GLY A 412 -2.46 -6.88 -25.58
CA GLY A 412 -3.89 -6.69 -25.36
C GLY A 412 -4.50 -7.55 -24.26
N VAL A 413 -3.68 -8.23 -23.45
CA VAL A 413 -4.13 -9.06 -22.32
C VAL A 413 -3.86 -8.34 -21.01
N ARG A 414 -4.91 -7.94 -20.32
CA ARG A 414 -4.85 -7.38 -18.97
C ARG A 414 -4.58 -8.47 -17.95
N LEU A 415 -3.63 -8.24 -17.08
CA LEU A 415 -3.35 -9.06 -15.90
C LEU A 415 -3.85 -8.34 -14.65
N THR A 416 -4.43 -9.09 -13.69
CA THR A 416 -4.68 -8.52 -12.37
C THR A 416 -3.35 -8.16 -11.72
N PRO A 417 -3.11 -6.88 -11.34
CA PRO A 417 -1.88 -6.49 -10.66
C PRO A 417 -1.68 -7.28 -9.38
N THR A 418 -0.47 -7.72 -9.11
CA THR A 418 -0.15 -8.49 -7.91
C THR A 418 0.97 -7.81 -7.13
N ILE A 419 0.78 -7.72 -5.80
CA ILE A 419 1.75 -7.16 -4.85
C ILE A 419 2.30 -8.22 -3.90
N VAL A 420 1.60 -9.36 -3.78
CA VAL A 420 1.97 -10.49 -2.92
C VAL A 420 2.43 -11.65 -3.77
N ALA A 421 3.68 -12.07 -3.59
CA ALA A 421 4.25 -13.23 -4.26
C ALA A 421 3.81 -14.55 -3.61
N GLY A 422 3.51 -14.53 -2.31
CA GLY A 422 3.04 -15.70 -1.57
C GLY A 422 3.07 -15.49 -0.06
N THR A 423 2.66 -16.54 0.65
CA THR A 423 2.69 -16.61 2.12
C THR A 423 3.42 -17.87 2.55
N THR A 424 3.98 -17.90 3.77
CA THR A 424 4.58 -19.13 4.29
C THR A 424 3.50 -20.10 4.80
N ASP A 425 3.79 -21.40 4.71
CA ASP A 425 3.04 -22.44 5.42
C ASP A 425 3.48 -22.54 6.89
N GLU A 426 2.91 -23.49 7.64
CA GLU A 426 3.26 -23.74 9.05
C GLU A 426 4.71 -24.21 9.26
N LYS A 427 5.38 -24.67 8.20
CA LYS A 427 6.77 -25.11 8.22
C LYS A 427 7.74 -24.02 7.73
N GLY A 428 7.21 -22.83 7.38
CA GLY A 428 7.99 -21.71 6.87
C GLY A 428 8.33 -21.79 5.38
N HIS A 429 7.76 -22.75 4.62
CA HIS A 429 7.96 -22.82 3.17
C HIS A 429 7.05 -21.82 2.47
N LEU A 430 7.58 -21.13 1.46
CA LEU A 430 6.81 -20.20 0.66
C LEU A 430 5.77 -20.94 -0.21
N VAL A 431 4.50 -20.64 0.01
CA VAL A 431 3.39 -21.04 -0.85
C VAL A 431 3.09 -19.88 -1.80
N PRO A 432 3.36 -20.04 -3.10
CA PRO A 432 3.12 -18.97 -4.08
C PRO A 432 1.66 -18.52 -4.09
N ALA A 433 1.43 -17.24 -4.35
CA ALA A 433 0.10 -16.72 -4.61
C ALA A 433 -0.49 -17.32 -5.91
N ALA A 434 -1.81 -17.32 -6.02
CA ALA A 434 -2.47 -17.76 -7.24
C ALA A 434 -2.02 -16.92 -8.45
N ALA A 435 -1.98 -17.56 -9.63
CA ALA A 435 -1.67 -16.87 -10.87
C ALA A 435 -2.67 -15.71 -11.11
N PRO A 436 -2.22 -14.57 -11.65
CA PRO A 436 -3.10 -13.44 -11.90
C PRO A 436 -4.17 -13.80 -12.94
N LYS A 437 -5.39 -13.29 -12.71
CA LYS A 437 -6.45 -13.40 -13.71
C LYS A 437 -6.03 -12.67 -14.99
N GLN A 438 -6.27 -13.29 -16.14
CA GLN A 438 -5.99 -12.76 -17.45
C GLN A 438 -7.29 -12.45 -18.18
N THR A 439 -7.36 -11.30 -18.83
CA THR A 439 -8.53 -10.88 -19.61
C THR A 439 -8.07 -10.22 -20.90
N ARG A 440 -8.46 -10.76 -22.06
CA ARG A 440 -8.22 -10.09 -23.33
C ARG A 440 -9.12 -8.88 -23.44
N VAL A 441 -8.52 -7.71 -23.63
CA VAL A 441 -9.21 -6.42 -23.74
C VAL A 441 -9.26 -5.97 -25.20
N ILE A 442 -8.13 -6.08 -25.91
CA ILE A 442 -7.97 -5.71 -27.31
C ILE A 442 -7.23 -6.82 -28.07
N SER A 443 -7.33 -6.80 -29.38
CA SER A 443 -6.60 -7.72 -30.25
C SER A 443 -5.09 -7.46 -30.18
N GLU A 444 -4.31 -8.48 -30.52
CA GLU A 444 -2.85 -8.35 -30.59
C GLU A 444 -2.42 -7.35 -31.69
N LEU A 445 -3.20 -7.27 -32.79
CA LEU A 445 -2.98 -6.30 -33.84
C LEU A 445 -3.11 -4.87 -33.33
N THR A 446 -4.22 -4.56 -32.65
CA THR A 446 -4.45 -3.24 -32.05
C THR A 446 -3.38 -2.90 -31.02
N ALA A 447 -3.00 -3.85 -30.17
CA ALA A 447 -1.93 -3.66 -29.20
C ALA A 447 -0.59 -3.29 -29.84
N ARG A 448 -0.21 -3.99 -30.92
CA ARG A 448 1.01 -3.67 -31.70
C ARG A 448 0.93 -2.31 -32.37
N GLN A 449 -0.22 -1.96 -32.97
CA GLN A 449 -0.43 -0.65 -33.57
C GLN A 449 -0.27 0.48 -32.56
N LEU A 450 -0.91 0.33 -31.39
CA LEU A 450 -0.78 1.30 -30.29
C LEU A 450 0.66 1.41 -29.78
N ALA A 451 1.37 0.29 -29.62
CA ALA A 451 2.77 0.31 -29.19
C ALA A 451 3.64 1.11 -30.17
N GLY A 452 3.46 0.92 -31.49
CA GLY A 452 4.17 1.68 -32.50
C GLY A 452 3.81 3.18 -32.51
N MET A 453 2.53 3.52 -32.27
CA MET A 453 2.10 4.93 -32.15
C MET A 453 2.67 5.58 -30.88
N LEU A 454 2.72 4.85 -29.76
CA LEU A 454 3.30 5.31 -28.50
C LEU A 454 4.83 5.46 -28.56
N GLU A 455 5.50 4.66 -29.38
CA GLU A 455 6.94 4.82 -29.63
C GLU A 455 7.21 6.17 -30.35
N LYS A 456 6.38 6.54 -31.31
CA LYS A 456 6.47 7.85 -31.98
C LYS A 456 6.31 9.01 -30.98
N ALA A 457 5.43 8.90 -30.02
CA ALA A 457 5.24 9.92 -28.99
C ALA A 457 6.49 10.16 -28.12
N VAL A 458 7.47 9.23 -28.10
CA VAL A 458 8.76 9.39 -27.41
C VAL A 458 9.90 9.69 -28.37
N ALA A 459 9.98 9.00 -29.51
CA ALA A 459 11.11 9.04 -30.44
C ALA A 459 10.86 9.93 -31.68
N GLY A 460 9.60 10.30 -31.97
CA GLY A 460 9.23 11.15 -33.10
C GLY A 460 9.66 12.60 -32.93
N ALA A 461 9.80 13.32 -34.04
CA ALA A 461 10.26 14.72 -34.05
C ALA A 461 9.30 15.66 -33.28
N ASP A 462 8.00 15.37 -33.36
CA ASP A 462 6.93 16.15 -32.74
C ASP A 462 6.38 15.48 -31.46
N GLY A 463 7.09 14.43 -30.99
CA GLY A 463 6.72 13.64 -29.83
C GLY A 463 6.86 14.43 -28.52
N THR A 464 5.84 14.38 -27.68
CA THR A 464 5.81 15.11 -26.40
C THR A 464 6.62 14.44 -25.28
N GLY A 465 7.10 13.21 -25.48
CA GLY A 465 7.71 12.34 -24.47
C GLY A 465 9.23 12.18 -24.57
N GLY A 466 9.94 13.01 -25.33
CA GLY A 466 11.38 12.87 -25.61
C GLY A 466 12.27 12.71 -24.38
N ALA A 467 11.92 13.37 -23.26
CA ALA A 467 12.67 13.25 -22.00
C ALA A 467 12.56 11.88 -21.31
N ALA A 468 11.68 10.99 -21.79
CA ALA A 468 11.60 9.60 -21.34
C ALA A 468 12.54 8.65 -22.10
N ALA A 469 13.27 9.13 -23.12
CA ALA A 469 14.17 8.31 -23.91
C ALA A 469 15.28 7.68 -23.06
N ILE A 470 15.57 6.40 -23.30
CA ILE A 470 16.60 5.65 -22.58
C ILE A 470 17.60 5.16 -23.63
N GLU A 471 18.88 5.50 -23.45
CA GLU A 471 19.93 5.11 -24.37
C GLU A 471 20.01 3.58 -24.53
N GLY A 472 20.02 3.14 -25.77
CA GLY A 472 20.07 1.71 -26.13
C GLY A 472 18.74 0.97 -26.06
N TYR A 473 17.63 1.65 -25.70
CA TYR A 473 16.30 1.04 -25.63
C TYR A 473 15.27 1.83 -26.43
N ARG A 474 14.38 1.11 -27.08
CA ARG A 474 13.16 1.70 -27.65
C ARG A 474 12.12 1.85 -26.54
N VAL A 475 11.59 3.05 -26.38
CA VAL A 475 10.60 3.39 -25.35
C VAL A 475 9.28 3.75 -26.03
N ALA A 476 8.20 3.15 -25.58
CA ALA A 476 6.84 3.53 -25.97
C ALA A 476 6.13 4.14 -24.76
N GLY A 477 5.53 5.32 -24.91
CA GLY A 477 4.91 6.00 -23.77
C GLY A 477 4.08 7.20 -24.16
N LYS A 478 3.44 7.82 -23.16
CA LYS A 478 2.58 8.98 -23.35
C LYS A 478 2.67 9.93 -22.18
N THR A 479 2.76 11.21 -22.47
CA THR A 479 2.62 12.30 -21.52
C THR A 479 1.15 12.58 -21.22
N GLY A 480 0.89 13.05 -20.00
CA GLY A 480 -0.38 13.64 -19.59
C GLY A 480 -0.14 14.95 -18.84
N THR A 481 -1.00 15.91 -19.12
CA THR A 481 -1.08 17.16 -18.40
C THR A 481 -2.56 17.48 -18.29
N ALA A 482 -3.13 17.22 -17.12
CA ALA A 482 -4.55 17.42 -16.88
C ALA A 482 -4.77 18.53 -15.85
N MET A 483 -5.79 19.35 -16.06
CA MET A 483 -6.26 20.28 -15.02
C MET A 483 -6.82 19.46 -13.87
N ARG A 484 -6.54 19.88 -12.64
CA ARG A 484 -6.95 19.20 -11.43
C ARG A 484 -8.18 19.88 -10.82
N TYR A 485 -9.26 19.12 -10.65
CA TYR A 485 -10.38 19.58 -9.85
C TYR A 485 -10.00 19.58 -8.36
N ASP A 486 -10.27 20.67 -7.66
CA ASP A 486 -10.04 20.78 -6.22
C ASP A 486 -11.28 21.37 -5.53
N GLN A 487 -11.81 20.61 -4.55
CA GLN A 487 -13.00 21.02 -3.80
C GLN A 487 -12.79 22.33 -3.03
N LYS A 488 -11.55 22.63 -2.59
CA LYS A 488 -11.24 23.85 -1.83
C LYS A 488 -11.41 25.10 -2.66
N CYS A 489 -11.12 25.04 -3.96
CA CYS A 489 -11.34 26.17 -4.87
C CYS A 489 -12.68 26.06 -5.62
N GLY A 490 -13.40 24.95 -5.48
CA GLY A 490 -14.70 24.73 -6.13
C GLY A 490 -14.61 24.57 -7.66
N GLY A 491 -13.46 24.20 -8.20
CA GLY A 491 -13.25 24.13 -9.64
C GLY A 491 -11.92 23.51 -10.04
N TYR A 492 -11.51 23.78 -11.27
CA TYR A 492 -10.22 23.35 -11.79
C TYR A 492 -9.12 24.35 -11.36
N CYS A 493 -8.24 23.93 -10.46
CA CYS A 493 -7.08 24.68 -9.99
C CYS A 493 -5.90 23.75 -9.73
N GLY A 494 -4.78 24.08 -10.38
CA GLY A 494 -3.60 23.22 -10.42
C GLY A 494 -3.64 22.19 -11.54
N TYR A 495 -2.62 21.35 -11.56
CA TYR A 495 -2.40 20.37 -12.61
C TYR A 495 -2.00 19.01 -12.03
N THR A 496 -2.27 17.96 -12.80
CA THR A 496 -1.65 16.64 -12.62
C THR A 496 -0.77 16.38 -13.83
N ALA A 497 0.52 16.21 -13.60
CA ALA A 497 1.49 15.87 -14.62
C ALA A 497 1.80 14.39 -14.57
N THR A 498 1.75 13.71 -15.70
CA THR A 498 1.95 12.25 -15.79
C THR A 498 2.84 11.87 -16.96
N PHE A 499 3.60 10.80 -16.78
CA PHE A 499 4.19 10.04 -17.87
C PHE A 499 4.01 8.55 -17.60
N VAL A 500 3.59 7.81 -18.60
CA VAL A 500 3.45 6.35 -18.53
C VAL A 500 3.99 5.72 -19.79
N GLY A 501 4.75 4.64 -19.65
CA GLY A 501 5.37 3.98 -20.77
C GLY A 501 5.93 2.59 -20.43
N PHE A 502 6.44 1.93 -21.43
CA PHE A 502 7.04 0.61 -21.31
C PHE A 502 8.26 0.45 -22.24
N THR A 503 9.13 -0.47 -21.89
CA THR A 503 10.35 -0.74 -22.63
C THR A 503 10.84 -2.19 -22.42
N PRO A 504 11.58 -2.78 -23.37
CA PRO A 504 11.76 -2.35 -24.78
C PRO A 504 10.43 -2.35 -25.54
N ALA A 505 10.20 -1.39 -26.45
CA ALA A 505 8.91 -1.27 -27.14
C ALA A 505 8.59 -2.48 -28.03
N GLU A 506 9.61 -3.08 -28.66
CA GLU A 506 9.51 -4.25 -29.54
C GLU A 506 9.34 -5.59 -28.81
N ALA A 507 9.80 -5.65 -27.54
CA ALA A 507 9.70 -6.85 -26.70
C ALA A 507 9.41 -6.43 -25.24
N PRO A 508 8.22 -5.92 -24.94
CA PRO A 508 7.93 -5.27 -23.66
C PRO A 508 8.16 -6.17 -22.45
N ARG A 509 8.92 -5.66 -21.47
CA ARG A 509 9.28 -6.36 -20.23
C ARG A 509 8.83 -5.59 -19.01
N LEU A 510 9.13 -4.29 -18.95
CA LEU A 510 8.77 -3.43 -17.83
C LEU A 510 7.95 -2.24 -18.30
N MET A 511 6.98 -1.85 -17.49
CA MET A 511 6.30 -0.57 -17.61
C MET A 511 6.53 0.26 -16.36
N ALA A 512 6.50 1.58 -16.50
CA ALA A 512 6.44 2.49 -15.36
C ALA A 512 5.48 3.64 -15.62
N LEU A 513 4.93 4.17 -14.52
CA LEU A 513 4.09 5.36 -14.46
C LEU A 513 4.64 6.29 -13.41
N ALA A 514 4.81 7.57 -13.74
CA ALA A 514 5.07 8.65 -12.79
C ALA A 514 3.90 9.63 -12.81
N VAL A 515 3.38 9.99 -11.65
CA VAL A 515 2.31 10.98 -11.42
C VAL A 515 2.82 12.04 -10.47
N ILE A 516 2.62 13.32 -10.80
CA ILE A 516 3.00 14.47 -9.95
C ILE A 516 1.76 15.33 -9.80
N GLN A 517 1.33 15.54 -8.57
CA GLN A 517 0.10 16.23 -8.21
C GLN A 517 0.37 17.66 -7.77
N ASP A 518 -0.36 18.60 -8.39
CA ASP A 518 -0.35 20.02 -8.03
C ASP A 518 1.07 20.63 -7.98
N PRO A 519 1.90 20.50 -9.03
CA PRO A 519 3.20 21.15 -9.09
C PRO A 519 3.03 22.67 -9.17
N LYS A 520 3.95 23.42 -8.51
CA LYS A 520 3.93 24.88 -8.48
C LYS A 520 4.91 25.51 -9.47
N LYS A 521 5.90 24.75 -9.92
CA LYS A 521 6.88 25.16 -10.94
C LYS A 521 6.80 24.17 -12.07
N ASP A 522 6.45 24.62 -13.27
CA ASP A 522 6.18 23.76 -14.40
C ASP A 522 5.03 22.74 -14.13
N HIS A 523 4.38 22.29 -15.15
CA HIS A 523 3.23 21.38 -15.02
C HIS A 523 3.10 20.38 -16.19
N TYR A 524 4.02 20.42 -17.16
CA TYR A 524 3.96 19.52 -18.30
C TYR A 524 4.52 18.15 -17.96
N GLY A 525 3.74 17.09 -18.28
CA GLY A 525 4.17 15.71 -18.04
C GLY A 525 5.49 15.36 -18.73
N GLY A 526 5.73 15.92 -19.93
CA GLY A 526 6.98 15.72 -20.66
C GLY A 526 8.22 16.31 -19.99
N THR A 527 8.08 17.39 -19.22
CA THR A 527 9.21 18.08 -18.58
C THR A 527 9.44 17.63 -17.14
N ILE A 528 8.39 17.24 -16.40
CA ILE A 528 8.55 16.92 -14.97
C ILE A 528 8.28 15.45 -14.62
N ALA A 529 7.44 14.70 -15.36
CA ALA A 529 7.17 13.30 -15.09
C ALA A 529 7.99 12.33 -15.97
N ALA A 530 8.25 12.69 -17.23
CA ALA A 530 9.07 11.86 -18.12
C ALA A 530 10.52 11.65 -17.64
N PRO A 531 11.22 12.65 -17.06
CA PRO A 531 12.54 12.42 -16.45
C PRO A 531 12.51 11.44 -15.28
N VAL A 532 11.46 11.47 -14.45
CA VAL A 532 11.29 10.49 -13.36
C VAL A 532 11.15 9.06 -13.92
N PHE A 533 10.33 8.90 -14.95
CA PHE A 533 10.22 7.62 -15.66
C PHE A 533 11.58 7.14 -16.18
N GLN A 534 12.32 8.01 -16.85
CA GLN A 534 13.63 7.71 -17.44
C GLN A 534 14.63 7.24 -16.38
N GLU A 535 14.75 7.96 -15.24
CA GLU A 535 15.65 7.64 -14.14
C GLU A 535 15.28 6.26 -13.53
N VAL A 536 14.02 6.07 -13.19
CA VAL A 536 13.50 4.83 -12.56
C VAL A 536 13.60 3.64 -13.49
N MET A 537 13.18 3.80 -14.75
CA MET A 537 13.18 2.70 -15.71
C MET A 537 14.60 2.26 -16.07
N THR A 538 15.53 3.21 -16.24
CA THR A 538 16.94 2.90 -16.46
C THR A 538 17.53 2.06 -15.31
N PHE A 539 17.20 2.40 -14.07
CA PHE A 539 17.63 1.63 -12.92
C PHE A 539 16.97 0.24 -12.88
N ALA A 540 15.65 0.16 -13.15
CA ALA A 540 14.90 -1.09 -13.13
C ALA A 540 15.40 -2.09 -14.21
N LEU A 541 15.68 -1.61 -15.42
CA LEU A 541 16.24 -2.43 -16.50
C LEU A 541 17.58 -3.05 -16.11
N LYS A 542 18.48 -2.25 -15.50
CA LYS A 542 19.79 -2.74 -15.00
C LYS A 542 19.60 -3.76 -13.88
N THR A 543 18.74 -3.47 -12.92
CA THR A 543 18.46 -4.35 -11.77
C THR A 543 17.88 -5.69 -12.22
N LYS A 544 16.96 -5.68 -13.20
CA LYS A 544 16.35 -6.89 -13.75
C LYS A 544 17.19 -7.54 -14.87
N LYS A 545 18.39 -6.99 -15.14
CA LYS A 545 19.33 -7.49 -16.16
C LYS A 545 18.69 -7.66 -17.53
N ILE A 546 17.84 -6.72 -17.92
CA ILE A 546 17.22 -6.67 -19.24
C ILE A 546 18.21 -5.98 -20.17
N PRO A 547 18.80 -6.67 -21.17
CA PRO A 547 19.79 -6.06 -22.07
C PRO A 547 19.12 -5.10 -23.06
N PRO A 548 19.87 -4.10 -23.56
CA PRO A 548 19.46 -3.34 -24.76
C PRO A 548 19.25 -4.30 -25.93
N THR A 549 18.24 -4.04 -26.73
CA THR A 549 17.91 -4.92 -27.88
C THR A 549 18.80 -4.65 -29.08
N GLY A 550 19.56 -3.55 -29.08
CA GLY A 550 20.41 -3.14 -30.21
C GLY A 550 19.62 -2.70 -31.45
N SER A 551 18.28 -2.76 -31.39
CA SER A 551 17.43 -2.31 -32.48
C SER A 551 17.34 -0.77 -32.45
N THR A 552 17.68 -0.13 -33.57
CA THR A 552 17.34 1.29 -33.76
C THR A 552 15.83 1.43 -34.00
N SER A 553 15.25 2.54 -33.58
CA SER A 553 13.85 2.84 -33.90
C SER A 553 13.64 2.74 -35.41
N LEU A 554 12.58 2.05 -35.84
CA LEU A 554 12.18 1.97 -37.27
C LEU A 554 11.70 3.34 -37.81
N LEU A 555 11.72 4.35 -36.95
CA LEU A 555 11.14 5.69 -37.17
C LEU A 555 12.22 6.78 -37.29
N ARG A 556 13.30 6.49 -38.06
CA ARG A 556 14.19 7.56 -38.56
C ARG A 556 13.59 8.22 -39.77
#